data_b805e4038625b74f9d2429714dccfb93
#
_entry.id   b805e4038625b74f9d2429714dccfb93
#
_cell.length_a   1.000
_cell.length_b   1.000
_cell.length_c   1.000
_cell.angle_alpha   90.00
_cell.angle_beta   90.00
_cell.angle_gamma   90.00
#
_symmetry.space_group_name_H-M   'P 1'
#
loop_
_entity.id
_entity.type
_entity.pdbx_description
1 polymer ?
#
loop_
_entity_poly.entity_id
_entity_poly.type
_entity_poly.pdbx_seq_one_letter_code
_entity_poly.pdbx_strand_id
1 'polypeptide(L)'
;HPMAQKDIGHKVPIHTLSKTADVRDFYDDWADKDQYNQDMHDWNYTGPLETVTAFEKHAASKDILIFDAGCGTGLVGKELKRQGFNAFHGADLSQKLLDSIPNGLYQQLEKVDLNMPIKCDDNVYGAVMCVGTFTFGHVKPPALDEFVRITKDEGLICFTINEAIYKEYGFDKKIAELEMKGQWTRVAFFKSDYIASKDVGAWLGLYKVIKV
;
A
#
# COMPACT_ATOMS: atom_id res chain seq x y z
N HIS A 1 -18.40 2.48 -9.07
CA HIS A 1 -18.08 2.03 -9.97
C HIS A 1 -17.43 0.81 -9.95
N PRO A 2 -17.56 0.21 -10.63
CA PRO A 2 -17.42 -1.17 -10.46
C PRO A 2 -16.18 -1.80 -11.01
N MET A 3 -15.13 -1.06 -11.21
CA MET A 3 -13.94 -1.71 -11.73
C MET A 3 -13.45 -2.79 -10.80
N ALA A 4 -13.55 -2.54 -9.51
CA ALA A 4 -13.16 -3.52 -8.52
C ALA A 4 -14.00 -4.78 -8.55
N GLN A 5 -15.16 -4.74 -9.19
CA GLN A 5 -16.01 -5.91 -9.37
C GLN A 5 -15.62 -6.71 -10.59
N LYS A 6 -14.64 -6.23 -11.35
CA LYS A 6 -14.17 -6.89 -12.55
C LYS A 6 -12.87 -7.59 -12.29
N ASP A 7 -12.44 -8.35 -13.25
CA ASP A 7 -11.13 -8.94 -13.22
C ASP A 7 -10.06 -7.87 -13.31
N ILE A 8 -9.11 -7.93 -12.42
CA ILE A 8 -7.91 -7.11 -12.49
C ILE A 8 -6.82 -8.01 -13.07
N GLY A 9 -6.86 -8.20 -14.40
CA GLY A 9 -5.90 -9.05 -15.10
C GLY A 9 -6.06 -10.54 -14.85
N HIS A 10 -7.15 -10.96 -14.19
CA HIS A 10 -7.41 -12.34 -13.86
C HIS A 10 -8.89 -12.68 -14.07
N LYS A 11 -9.19 -13.96 -14.20
CA LYS A 11 -10.55 -14.43 -14.48
C LYS A 11 -11.49 -14.30 -13.29
N VAL A 12 -10.98 -14.36 -12.09
CA VAL A 12 -11.77 -14.29 -10.86
C VAL A 12 -11.73 -12.87 -10.32
N PRO A 13 -12.89 -12.20 -10.19
CA PRO A 13 -12.92 -10.86 -9.62
C PRO A 13 -12.37 -10.86 -8.20
N ILE A 14 -11.40 -9.99 -7.93
CA ILE A 14 -10.72 -9.96 -6.64
C ILE A 14 -11.67 -9.64 -5.49
N HIS A 15 -12.74 -8.88 -5.74
CA HIS A 15 -13.68 -8.50 -4.69
C HIS A 15 -14.49 -9.68 -4.13
N THR A 16 -14.49 -10.84 -4.81
CA THR A 16 -15.14 -12.05 -4.31
C THR A 16 -14.25 -12.83 -3.35
N LEU A 17 -12.97 -12.50 -3.28
CA LEU A 17 -12.02 -13.21 -2.43
C LEU A 17 -12.04 -12.62 -1.03
N SER A 18 -12.42 -13.43 -0.05
CA SER A 18 -12.54 -12.99 1.34
C SER A 18 -11.48 -13.58 2.27
N LYS A 19 -10.82 -14.65 1.85
CA LYS A 19 -9.80 -15.32 2.65
C LYS A 19 -8.41 -14.92 2.18
N THR A 20 -7.49 -14.73 3.11
CA THR A 20 -6.10 -14.38 2.80
C THR A 20 -5.44 -15.36 1.83
N ALA A 21 -5.69 -16.68 2.01
CA ALA A 21 -5.12 -17.69 1.12
C ALA A 21 -5.63 -17.55 -0.31
N ASP A 22 -6.91 -17.24 -0.49
CA ASP A 22 -7.50 -17.07 -1.82
C ASP A 22 -6.93 -15.83 -2.51
N VAL A 23 -6.74 -14.75 -1.77
CA VAL A 23 -6.15 -13.52 -2.28
C VAL A 23 -4.70 -13.77 -2.71
N ARG A 24 -3.93 -14.48 -1.88
CA ARG A 24 -2.55 -14.84 -2.20
C ARG A 24 -2.47 -15.62 -3.50
N ASP A 25 -3.30 -16.65 -3.65
CA ASP A 25 -3.29 -17.50 -4.84
C ASP A 25 -3.66 -16.70 -6.10
N PHE A 26 -4.60 -15.77 -5.98
CA PHE A 26 -4.99 -14.88 -7.07
C PHE A 26 -3.77 -14.08 -7.56
N TYR A 27 -3.04 -13.44 -6.64
CA TYR A 27 -1.88 -12.63 -7.01
C TYR A 27 -0.72 -13.48 -7.51
N ASP A 28 -0.51 -14.67 -6.96
CA ASP A 28 0.53 -15.58 -7.43
C ASP A 28 0.28 -16.04 -8.88
N ASP A 29 -0.97 -16.37 -9.20
CA ASP A 29 -1.33 -16.76 -10.55
C ASP A 29 -1.19 -15.60 -11.53
N TRP A 30 -1.56 -14.40 -11.11
CA TRP A 30 -1.43 -13.18 -11.90
C TRP A 30 0.04 -12.90 -12.20
N ALA A 31 0.92 -13.04 -11.19
CA ALA A 31 2.35 -12.79 -11.32
C ALA A 31 3.05 -13.75 -12.27
N ASP A 32 2.60 -15.02 -12.33
CA ASP A 32 3.21 -16.06 -13.18
C ASP A 32 3.27 -15.66 -14.65
N LYS A 33 2.34 -14.84 -15.11
CA LYS A 33 2.22 -14.46 -16.51
C LYS A 33 2.80 -13.09 -16.81
N ASP A 34 3.46 -12.46 -15.84
CA ASP A 34 3.86 -11.05 -15.89
C ASP A 34 2.67 -10.15 -16.28
N GLN A 35 1.48 -10.63 -15.99
CA GLN A 35 0.25 -9.97 -16.41
C GLN A 35 -0.03 -8.74 -15.54
N TYR A 36 0.39 -8.79 -14.28
CA TYR A 36 0.13 -7.72 -13.32
C TYR A 36 0.67 -6.37 -13.82
N ASN A 37 1.96 -6.31 -14.13
CA ASN A 37 2.58 -5.04 -14.55
C ASN A 37 2.01 -4.55 -15.86
N GLN A 38 1.73 -5.46 -16.79
CA GLN A 38 1.15 -5.10 -18.08
C GLN A 38 -0.26 -4.53 -17.90
N ASP A 39 -1.09 -5.16 -17.07
CA ASP A 39 -2.44 -4.69 -16.80
C ASP A 39 -2.41 -3.33 -16.11
N MET A 40 -1.53 -3.13 -15.13
CA MET A 40 -1.39 -1.84 -14.45
C MET A 40 -0.98 -0.75 -15.43
N HIS A 41 -0.07 -1.06 -16.34
CA HIS A 41 0.35 -0.13 -17.38
C HIS A 41 -0.82 0.21 -18.31
N ASP A 42 -1.52 -0.80 -18.81
CA ASP A 42 -2.63 -0.64 -19.73
C ASP A 42 -3.79 0.14 -19.10
N TRP A 43 -3.97 -0.01 -17.79
CA TRP A 43 -5.03 0.69 -17.05
C TRP A 43 -4.61 2.06 -16.54
N ASN A 44 -3.41 2.51 -16.86
CA ASN A 44 -2.88 3.80 -16.42
C ASN A 44 -2.96 3.94 -14.89
N TYR A 45 -2.32 3.00 -14.20
CA TYR A 45 -2.31 2.96 -12.73
C TYR A 45 -1.41 4.07 -12.18
N THR A 46 -2.02 5.08 -11.57
CA THR A 46 -1.33 6.28 -11.11
C THR A 46 -0.99 6.26 -9.61
N GLY A 47 -1.48 5.27 -8.88
CA GLY A 47 -1.32 5.20 -7.42
C GLY A 47 0.11 5.38 -6.92
N PRO A 48 1.09 4.62 -7.44
CA PRO A 48 2.47 4.78 -7.00
C PRO A 48 3.03 6.18 -7.23
N LEU A 49 2.84 6.73 -8.42
CA LEU A 49 3.34 8.07 -8.76
C LEU A 49 2.71 9.14 -7.86
N GLU A 50 1.39 9.14 -7.74
CA GLU A 50 0.68 10.14 -6.95
C GLU A 50 1.08 10.07 -5.47
N THR A 51 1.18 8.86 -4.91
CA THR A 51 1.48 8.68 -3.49
C THR A 51 2.92 9.09 -3.18
N VAL A 52 3.88 8.65 -3.99
CA VAL A 52 5.28 9.00 -3.76
C VAL A 52 5.51 10.50 -3.96
N THR A 53 4.85 11.10 -4.96
CA THR A 53 4.95 12.54 -5.20
C THR A 53 4.42 13.35 -4.01
N ALA A 54 3.27 12.95 -3.45
CA ALA A 54 2.73 13.60 -2.27
C ALA A 54 3.66 13.41 -1.06
N PHE A 55 4.18 12.21 -0.87
CA PHE A 55 5.11 11.90 0.21
C PHE A 55 6.40 12.74 0.12
N GLU A 56 6.97 12.85 -1.07
CA GLU A 56 8.24 13.58 -1.28
C GLU A 56 8.17 15.02 -0.80
N LYS A 57 7.01 15.65 -0.93
CA LYS A 57 6.80 17.04 -0.48
C LYS A 57 6.92 17.19 1.03
N HIS A 58 6.75 16.13 1.78
CA HIS A 58 6.72 16.17 3.26
C HIS A 58 7.81 15.33 3.91
N ALA A 59 8.58 14.57 3.12
CA ALA A 59 9.64 13.73 3.66
C ALA A 59 10.77 14.60 4.23
N ALA A 60 11.28 14.20 5.40
CA ALA A 60 12.35 14.93 6.06
C ALA A 60 13.68 14.86 5.31
N SER A 61 13.96 13.73 4.66
CA SER A 61 15.15 13.53 3.84
C SER A 61 14.95 12.38 2.87
N LYS A 62 15.87 12.21 1.94
CA LYS A 62 15.86 11.08 1.00
C LYS A 62 16.45 9.80 1.60
N ASP A 63 17.03 9.89 2.79
CA ASP A 63 17.70 8.76 3.45
C ASP A 63 16.83 8.05 4.48
N ILE A 64 15.61 8.50 4.72
CA ILE A 64 14.74 7.88 5.70
C ILE A 64 14.43 6.44 5.28
N LEU A 65 14.31 5.56 6.28
CA LEU A 65 13.96 4.17 6.04
C LEU A 65 12.46 4.04 5.85
N ILE A 66 12.04 3.46 4.74
CA ILE A 66 10.64 3.36 4.34
C ILE A 66 10.23 1.88 4.31
N PHE A 67 9.03 1.59 4.80
CA PHE A 67 8.44 0.26 4.69
C PHE A 67 7.31 0.31 3.66
N ASP A 68 7.44 -0.49 2.60
CA ASP A 68 6.44 -0.60 1.53
C ASP A 68 5.58 -1.84 1.80
N ALA A 69 4.45 -1.63 2.44
CA ALA A 69 3.52 -2.68 2.85
C ALA A 69 2.61 -3.06 1.68
N GLY A 70 2.64 -4.33 1.30
CA GLY A 70 1.93 -4.79 0.12
C GLY A 70 2.64 -4.35 -1.16
N CYS A 71 3.94 -4.56 -1.21
CA CYS A 71 4.79 -3.99 -2.27
C CYS A 71 4.59 -4.62 -3.66
N GLY A 72 3.94 -5.78 -3.74
CA GLY A 72 3.63 -6.44 -5.01
C GLY A 72 4.85 -6.65 -5.90
N THR A 73 4.82 -6.10 -7.09
CA THR A 73 5.91 -6.19 -8.06
C THR A 73 6.93 -5.05 -7.96
N GLY A 74 6.78 -4.19 -6.94
CA GLY A 74 7.74 -3.13 -6.67
C GLY A 74 7.49 -1.81 -7.38
N LEU A 75 6.25 -1.54 -7.78
CA LEU A 75 5.93 -0.28 -8.49
C LEU A 75 6.21 0.95 -7.63
N VAL A 76 5.88 0.89 -6.33
CA VAL A 76 6.20 1.98 -5.40
C VAL A 76 7.71 2.10 -5.21
N GLY A 77 8.41 0.97 -5.06
CA GLY A 77 9.87 0.98 -4.92
C GLY A 77 10.58 1.60 -6.12
N LYS A 78 10.10 1.30 -7.34
CA LYS A 78 10.64 1.91 -8.56
C LYS A 78 10.44 3.42 -8.54
N GLU A 79 9.28 3.88 -8.10
CA GLU A 79 8.96 5.30 -8.03
C GLU A 79 9.77 5.99 -6.92
N LEU A 80 9.93 5.35 -5.77
CA LEU A 80 10.78 5.86 -4.69
C LEU A 80 12.21 6.06 -5.17
N LYS A 81 12.75 5.07 -5.86
CA LYS A 81 14.12 5.17 -6.39
C LYS A 81 14.23 6.29 -7.42
N ARG A 82 13.26 6.39 -8.32
CA ARG A 82 13.25 7.45 -9.35
C ARG A 82 13.24 8.83 -8.72
N GLN A 83 12.57 9.00 -7.58
CA GLN A 83 12.49 10.29 -6.87
C GLN A 83 13.62 10.50 -5.87
N GLY A 84 14.60 9.59 -5.82
CA GLY A 84 15.82 9.78 -5.06
C GLY A 84 15.87 9.16 -3.68
N PHE A 85 14.87 8.40 -3.29
CA PHE A 85 14.89 7.65 -2.03
C PHE A 85 15.72 6.40 -2.20
N ASN A 86 16.50 6.03 -1.16
CA ASN A 86 17.49 4.97 -1.30
C ASN A 86 17.44 3.88 -0.22
N ALA A 87 16.52 3.98 0.73
CA ALA A 87 16.43 3.03 1.82
C ALA A 87 14.99 2.58 2.02
N PHE A 88 14.62 1.43 1.49
CA PHE A 88 13.27 0.90 1.68
C PHE A 88 13.23 -0.61 1.69
N HIS A 89 12.39 -1.13 2.58
CA HIS A 89 12.06 -2.54 2.72
C HIS A 89 10.67 -2.79 2.17
N GLY A 90 10.43 -3.97 1.64
CA GLY A 90 9.12 -4.35 1.11
C GLY A 90 8.59 -5.61 1.73
N ALA A 91 7.28 -5.72 1.78
CA ALA A 91 6.59 -6.91 2.25
C ALA A 91 5.34 -7.16 1.42
N ASP A 92 5.08 -8.42 1.12
CA ASP A 92 3.89 -8.82 0.40
C ASP A 92 3.50 -10.25 0.76
N LEU A 93 2.23 -10.59 0.56
CA LEU A 93 1.75 -11.94 0.84
C LEU A 93 2.15 -12.92 -0.26
N SER A 94 2.37 -12.44 -1.48
CA SER A 94 2.66 -13.28 -2.65
C SER A 94 4.16 -13.39 -2.89
N GLN A 95 4.72 -14.58 -2.66
CA GLN A 95 6.12 -14.84 -2.94
C GLN A 95 6.43 -14.66 -4.42
N LYS A 96 5.52 -15.02 -5.31
CA LYS A 96 5.73 -14.87 -6.77
C LYS A 96 5.85 -13.41 -7.17
N LEU A 97 5.05 -12.52 -6.58
CA LEU A 97 5.20 -11.09 -6.81
C LEU A 97 6.54 -10.59 -6.32
N LEU A 98 6.94 -10.99 -5.11
CA LEU A 98 8.25 -10.62 -4.55
C LEU A 98 9.39 -11.08 -5.44
N ASP A 99 9.30 -12.30 -5.97
CA ASP A 99 10.32 -12.87 -6.84
C ASP A 99 10.46 -12.11 -8.17
N SER A 100 9.44 -11.39 -8.59
CA SER A 100 9.46 -10.59 -9.82
C SER A 100 10.14 -9.24 -9.65
N ILE A 101 10.40 -8.83 -8.40
CA ILE A 101 11.03 -7.53 -8.12
C ILE A 101 12.51 -7.58 -8.52
N PRO A 102 13.02 -6.55 -9.24
CA PRO A 102 14.43 -6.52 -9.60
C PRO A 102 15.36 -6.61 -8.38
N ASN A 103 16.38 -7.44 -8.47
CA ASN A 103 17.35 -7.62 -7.40
C ASN A 103 18.00 -6.29 -7.01
N GLY A 104 18.05 -6.02 -5.71
CA GLY A 104 18.68 -4.82 -5.19
C GLY A 104 17.82 -3.57 -5.19
N LEU A 105 16.59 -3.64 -5.71
CA LEU A 105 15.68 -2.50 -5.65
C LEU A 105 15.31 -2.16 -4.20
N TYR A 106 14.91 -3.17 -3.43
CA TYR A 106 14.65 -3.06 -1.98
C TYR A 106 15.85 -3.64 -1.23
N GLN A 107 16.22 -3.05 -0.09
CA GLN A 107 17.28 -3.61 0.74
C GLN A 107 16.83 -4.88 1.45
N GLN A 108 15.51 -5.06 1.60
CA GLN A 108 14.96 -6.24 2.26
C GLN A 108 13.57 -6.50 1.71
N LEU A 109 13.26 -7.76 1.43
CA LEU A 109 11.92 -8.19 1.00
C LEU A 109 11.50 -9.38 1.85
N GLU A 110 10.26 -9.36 2.34
CA GLU A 110 9.72 -10.44 3.18
C GLU A 110 8.30 -10.80 2.78
N LYS A 111 7.97 -12.08 2.86
CA LYS A 111 6.60 -12.54 2.74
C LYS A 111 5.89 -12.29 4.05
N VAL A 112 4.84 -11.47 4.04
CA VAL A 112 4.13 -11.03 5.25
C VAL A 112 2.63 -11.00 4.98
N ASP A 113 1.85 -11.50 5.93
CA ASP A 113 0.41 -11.29 5.98
C ASP A 113 0.15 -10.03 6.80
N LEU A 114 -0.29 -8.96 6.14
CA LEU A 114 -0.52 -7.67 6.81
C LEU A 114 -1.75 -7.67 7.72
N ASN A 115 -2.53 -8.74 7.73
CA ASN A 115 -3.60 -8.93 8.72
C ASN A 115 -3.09 -9.50 10.03
N MET A 116 -1.80 -9.82 10.09
CA MET A 116 -1.14 -10.33 11.29
C MET A 116 -0.15 -9.30 11.81
N PRO A 117 0.27 -9.40 13.10
CA PRO A 117 1.30 -8.51 13.61
C PRO A 117 2.57 -8.58 12.78
N ILE A 118 3.14 -7.41 12.48
CA ILE A 118 4.39 -7.34 11.72
C ILE A 118 5.56 -7.67 12.63
N LYS A 119 6.43 -8.58 12.20
CA LYS A 119 7.62 -8.98 12.96
C LYS A 119 8.69 -7.91 12.84
N CYS A 120 8.52 -6.86 13.59
CA CYS A 120 9.37 -5.68 13.56
C CYS A 120 9.19 -4.97 14.89
N ASP A 121 10.25 -4.37 15.41
CA ASP A 121 10.17 -3.59 16.63
C ASP A 121 9.33 -2.32 16.43
N ASP A 122 8.93 -1.70 17.52
CA ASP A 122 8.26 -0.40 17.49
C ASP A 122 9.24 0.66 16.97
N ASN A 123 8.72 1.68 16.30
CA ASN A 123 9.47 2.89 15.98
C ASN A 123 10.73 2.65 15.13
N VAL A 124 10.62 1.82 14.11
CA VAL A 124 11.75 1.48 13.22
C VAL A 124 11.78 2.35 11.97
N TYR A 125 10.63 2.60 11.37
CA TYR A 125 10.56 3.24 10.05
C TYR A 125 10.26 4.73 10.15
N GLY A 126 10.90 5.51 9.28
CA GLY A 126 10.60 6.92 9.10
C GLY A 126 9.34 7.15 8.26
N ALA A 127 8.95 6.16 7.49
CA ALA A 127 7.69 6.20 6.75
C ALA A 127 7.19 4.80 6.41
N VAL A 128 5.88 4.68 6.23
CA VAL A 128 5.23 3.47 5.73
C VAL A 128 4.39 3.87 4.51
N MET A 129 4.51 3.08 3.44
CA MET A 129 3.71 3.23 2.23
C MET A 129 2.80 2.00 2.12
N CYS A 130 1.54 2.20 1.71
CA CYS A 130 0.64 1.09 1.45
C CYS A 130 -0.29 1.47 0.30
N VAL A 131 0.13 1.14 -0.92
CA VAL A 131 -0.49 1.61 -2.15
C VAL A 131 -1.09 0.45 -2.92
N GLY A 132 -2.40 0.53 -3.22
CA GLY A 132 -3.09 -0.51 -3.97
C GLY A 132 -3.38 -1.78 -3.19
N THR A 133 -3.19 -1.76 -1.87
CA THR A 133 -3.39 -2.93 -1.00
C THR A 133 -4.75 -2.89 -0.30
N PHE A 134 -5.21 -1.71 0.10
CA PHE A 134 -6.51 -1.55 0.75
C PHE A 134 -7.61 -1.57 -0.32
N THR A 135 -8.04 -2.76 -0.66
CA THR A 135 -9.05 -3.03 -1.68
C THR A 135 -9.90 -4.23 -1.24
N PHE A 136 -10.59 -4.88 -2.18
CA PHE A 136 -11.52 -5.96 -1.86
C PHE A 136 -10.85 -7.20 -1.27
N GLY A 137 -11.46 -7.74 -0.21
CA GLY A 137 -11.14 -9.08 0.31
C GLY A 137 -9.72 -9.23 0.86
N HIS A 138 -9.01 -8.15 1.11
CA HIS A 138 -7.58 -8.22 1.33
C HIS A 138 -7.22 -7.80 2.75
N VAL A 139 -6.48 -6.71 2.89
CA VAL A 139 -5.99 -6.25 4.20
C VAL A 139 -7.06 -5.39 4.88
N LYS A 140 -7.25 -5.60 6.17
CA LYS A 140 -8.29 -4.96 6.97
C LYS A 140 -7.76 -3.71 7.69
N PRO A 141 -8.65 -2.82 8.16
CA PRO A 141 -8.26 -1.58 8.83
C PRO A 141 -7.28 -1.72 10.00
N PRO A 142 -7.31 -2.80 10.82
CA PRO A 142 -6.32 -2.93 11.90
C PRO A 142 -4.86 -2.92 11.47
N ALA A 143 -4.56 -3.14 10.18
CA ALA A 143 -3.20 -2.97 9.68
C ALA A 143 -2.65 -1.58 9.96
N LEU A 144 -3.53 -0.56 9.98
CA LEU A 144 -3.12 0.82 10.27
C LEU A 144 -2.56 0.96 11.68
N ASP A 145 -3.06 0.20 12.65
CA ASP A 145 -2.51 0.19 14.01
C ASP A 145 -1.06 -0.29 14.01
N GLU A 146 -0.76 -1.34 13.24
CA GLU A 146 0.60 -1.85 13.10
C GLU A 146 1.51 -0.86 12.38
N PHE A 147 0.99 -0.18 11.37
CA PHE A 147 1.76 0.86 10.69
C PHE A 147 2.14 1.98 11.65
N VAL A 148 1.23 2.40 12.52
CA VAL A 148 1.53 3.38 13.56
C VAL A 148 2.59 2.85 14.51
N ARG A 149 2.46 1.60 14.95
CA ARG A 149 3.41 1.00 15.90
C ARG A 149 4.85 0.99 15.37
N ILE A 150 5.05 0.59 14.11
CA ILE A 150 6.39 0.46 13.53
C ILE A 150 6.98 1.78 13.03
N THR A 151 6.19 2.84 13.00
CA THR A 151 6.62 4.16 12.52
C THR A 151 7.13 5.01 13.69
N LYS A 152 8.23 5.72 13.45
CA LYS A 152 8.82 6.63 14.42
C LYS A 152 7.93 7.85 14.65
N ASP A 153 8.16 8.53 15.77
CA ASP A 153 7.55 9.84 16.01
C ASP A 153 7.85 10.79 14.83
N GLU A 154 6.84 11.51 14.39
CA GLU A 154 6.87 12.41 13.24
C GLU A 154 7.06 11.71 11.89
N GLY A 155 7.11 10.39 11.86
CA GLY A 155 7.14 9.63 10.61
C GLY A 155 5.81 9.71 9.87
N LEU A 156 5.83 9.39 8.59
CA LEU A 156 4.66 9.51 7.71
C LEU A 156 4.11 8.15 7.32
N ILE A 157 2.79 8.04 7.34
CA ILE A 157 2.09 6.87 6.79
C ILE A 157 1.28 7.34 5.59
N CYS A 158 1.58 6.77 4.42
CA CYS A 158 1.00 7.15 3.14
C CYS A 158 0.31 5.95 2.52
N PHE A 159 -0.94 6.11 2.12
CA PHE A 159 -1.72 4.97 1.63
C PHE A 159 -2.76 5.39 0.62
N THR A 160 -3.22 4.42 -0.17
CA THR A 160 -4.43 4.56 -0.95
C THR A 160 -5.48 3.57 -0.46
N ILE A 161 -6.74 3.96 -0.49
CA ILE A 161 -7.88 3.10 -0.15
C ILE A 161 -8.87 3.17 -1.29
N ASN A 162 -9.19 2.02 -1.89
CA ASN A 162 -10.18 1.95 -2.96
C ASN A 162 -11.49 2.56 -2.45
N GLU A 163 -12.06 3.49 -3.21
CA GLU A 163 -13.23 4.24 -2.76
C GLU A 163 -14.44 3.35 -2.50
N ALA A 164 -14.56 2.22 -3.18
CA ALA A 164 -15.69 1.32 -3.01
C ALA A 164 -15.71 0.64 -1.64
N ILE A 165 -14.53 0.45 -1.01
CA ILE A 165 -14.45 -0.25 0.27
C ILE A 165 -14.14 0.68 1.45
N TYR A 166 -13.92 1.94 1.20
CA TYR A 166 -13.48 2.90 2.21
C TYR A 166 -14.40 2.92 3.45
N LYS A 167 -15.70 3.08 3.22
CA LYS A 167 -16.69 3.07 4.30
C LYS A 167 -17.14 1.65 4.62
N GLU A 168 -17.34 0.84 3.60
CA GLU A 168 -17.85 -0.52 3.78
C GLU A 168 -17.00 -1.36 4.72
N TYR A 169 -15.67 -1.25 4.60
CA TYR A 169 -14.74 -2.03 5.43
C TYR A 169 -14.32 -1.29 6.70
N GLY A 170 -14.79 -0.08 6.92
CA GLY A 170 -14.53 0.67 8.15
C GLY A 170 -13.20 1.40 8.19
N PHE A 171 -12.58 1.67 7.05
CA PHE A 171 -11.34 2.45 7.02
C PHE A 171 -11.54 3.88 7.49
N ASP A 172 -12.68 4.49 7.14
CA ASP A 172 -13.02 5.84 7.61
C ASP A 172 -13.05 5.91 9.14
N LYS A 173 -13.64 4.89 9.78
CA LYS A 173 -13.73 4.81 11.23
C LYS A 173 -12.36 4.61 11.88
N LYS A 174 -11.52 3.75 11.31
CA LYS A 174 -10.18 3.51 11.85
C LYS A 174 -9.31 4.76 11.76
N ILE A 175 -9.35 5.45 10.64
CA ILE A 175 -8.61 6.71 10.44
C ILE A 175 -9.04 7.74 11.49
N ALA A 176 -10.35 7.92 11.69
CA ALA A 176 -10.88 8.85 12.68
C ALA A 176 -10.50 8.43 14.11
N GLU A 177 -10.52 7.14 14.42
CA GLU A 177 -10.13 6.62 15.72
C GLU A 177 -8.68 6.98 16.05
N LEU A 178 -7.77 6.77 15.12
CA LEU A 178 -6.35 7.10 15.31
C LEU A 178 -6.13 8.60 15.51
N GLU A 179 -6.89 9.43 14.78
CA GLU A 179 -6.86 10.88 14.99
C GLU A 179 -7.36 11.27 16.38
N MET A 180 -8.50 10.70 16.79
CA MET A 180 -9.11 10.99 18.09
C MET A 180 -8.21 10.58 19.26
N LYS A 181 -7.48 9.48 19.10
CA LYS A 181 -6.54 9.00 20.11
C LYS A 181 -5.22 9.79 20.11
N GLY A 182 -5.05 10.74 19.19
CA GLY A 182 -3.83 11.51 19.09
C GLY A 182 -2.63 10.71 18.59
N GLN A 183 -2.85 9.60 17.93
CA GLN A 183 -1.76 8.73 17.43
C GLN A 183 -1.21 9.18 16.09
N TRP A 184 -2.00 9.90 15.32
CA TRP A 184 -1.54 10.57 14.12
C TRP A 184 -2.35 11.84 13.84
N THR A 185 -1.83 12.67 12.95
CA THR A 185 -2.53 13.87 12.47
C THR A 185 -2.52 13.89 10.96
N ARG A 186 -3.59 14.40 10.38
CA ARG A 186 -3.73 14.47 8.92
C ARG A 186 -2.78 15.51 8.34
N VAL A 187 -2.03 15.08 7.32
CA VAL A 187 -1.23 15.97 6.48
C VAL A 187 -1.97 16.25 5.18
N ALA A 188 -2.51 15.23 4.55
CA ALA A 188 -3.28 15.35 3.32
C ALA A 188 -4.27 14.19 3.19
N PHE A 189 -5.42 14.46 2.57
CA PHE A 189 -6.39 13.41 2.27
C PHE A 189 -7.21 13.88 1.08
N PHE A 190 -7.07 13.21 -0.05
CA PHE A 190 -7.71 13.65 -1.28
C PHE A 190 -8.00 12.48 -2.23
N LYS A 191 -8.85 12.75 -3.20
CA LYS A 191 -9.23 11.77 -4.19
C LYS A 191 -8.14 11.61 -5.24
N SER A 192 -7.77 10.37 -5.50
CA SER A 192 -6.75 9.99 -6.49
C SER A 192 -7.42 9.37 -7.70
N ASP A 193 -6.83 9.49 -8.87
CA ASP A 193 -7.28 8.82 -10.08
C ASP A 193 -6.87 7.35 -10.15
N TYR A 194 -6.23 6.85 -9.15
CA TYR A 194 -5.94 5.44 -8.89
C TYR A 194 -5.68 4.59 -10.15
N ILE A 195 -6.77 4.13 -10.83
CA ILE A 195 -6.69 3.47 -12.15
C ILE A 195 -7.60 4.25 -13.10
N ALA A 196 -6.99 5.21 -13.82
CA ALA A 196 -7.75 6.19 -14.59
C ALA A 196 -8.55 5.57 -15.74
N SER A 197 -7.97 4.60 -16.47
CA SER A 197 -8.63 4.00 -17.63
C SER A 197 -9.81 3.12 -17.29
N LYS A 198 -9.99 2.77 -16.00
CA LYS A 198 -11.11 1.96 -15.52
C LYS A 198 -12.09 2.77 -14.68
N ASP A 199 -11.90 4.07 -14.59
CA ASP A 199 -12.74 4.96 -13.79
C ASP A 199 -12.85 4.49 -12.33
N VAL A 200 -11.74 4.02 -11.77
CA VAL A 200 -11.66 3.58 -10.38
C VAL A 200 -10.86 4.59 -9.59
N GLY A 201 -11.48 5.15 -8.54
CA GLY A 201 -10.83 6.09 -7.66
C GLY A 201 -10.41 5.47 -6.34
N ALA A 202 -9.55 6.19 -5.67
CA ALA A 202 -9.15 5.85 -4.30
C ALA A 202 -9.00 7.13 -3.50
N TRP A 203 -9.07 7.00 -2.18
CA TRP A 203 -8.64 8.04 -1.27
C TRP A 203 -7.15 7.87 -1.04
N LEU A 204 -6.40 8.96 -1.17
CA LEU A 204 -4.98 8.99 -0.85
C LEU A 204 -4.80 9.78 0.43
N GLY A 205 -4.19 9.15 1.43
CA GLY A 205 -3.98 9.75 2.73
C GLY A 205 -2.52 9.83 3.12
N LEU A 206 -2.13 10.95 3.71
CA LEU A 206 -0.84 11.15 4.36
C LEU A 206 -1.09 11.55 5.80
N TYR A 207 -0.54 10.81 6.74
CA TYR A 207 -0.72 11.07 8.17
C TYR A 207 0.63 11.06 8.87
N LYS A 208 0.82 12.01 9.77
CA LYS A 208 2.04 12.12 10.58
C LYS A 208 1.82 11.47 11.92
N VAL A 209 2.66 10.51 12.27
CA VAL A 209 2.58 9.78 13.54
C VAL A 209 3.06 10.66 14.69
N ILE A 210 2.35 10.55 15.80
CA ILE A 210 2.65 11.28 17.02
C ILE A 210 2.90 10.24 18.12
N LYS A 211 4.10 10.27 18.68
CA LYS A 211 4.47 9.43 19.84
C LYS A 211 4.69 10.35 21.03
N VAL A 212 4.14 9.96 22.15
CA VAL A 212 4.25 10.77 23.36
C VAL A 212 5.23 10.14 24.30
#